data_384bcf3c4afc03ad6368ef808dd75ba8
#
_entry.id   384bcf3c4afc03ad6368ef808dd75ba8
#
_cell.length_a   1.000
_cell.length_b   1.000
_cell.length_c   1.000
_cell.angle_alpha   90.00
_cell.angle_beta   90.00
_cell.angle_gamma   90.00
#
_symmetry.space_group_name_H-M   'P 1'
#
loop_
_entity.id
_entity.type
_entity.pdbx_description
1 polymer ?
#
loop_
_entity_poly.entity_id
_entity_poly.type
_entity_poly.pdbx_seq_one_letter_code
_entity_poly.pdbx_strand_id
1 'polypeptide(L)'
;MANTIIFAHEYLKQKEIDDLFAYLCNNVMLIYVATENLDDAFKLFTVLNNRGIKLRNADILKADNLSFIPENLQNEFAKKWEEVESYFGEDFDKFLSHLQSILVKEKARLSLLDEFEKNIFTIGKIKKGEEFFNLVDNYKSNYEFLFDNIQDKKVKNLLTLMRLGFESDIWNAPLLKYYDKFKDE
;
A
#
# COMPACT_ATOMS: atom_id res chain seq x y z
N MET A 1 15.41 0.65 -6.60
CA MET A 1 16.61 0.66 -5.74
C MET A 1 17.88 0.17 -6.46
N ALA A 2 17.96 -1.02 -7.04
CA ALA A 2 19.18 -1.51 -7.71
C ALA A 2 19.69 -0.56 -8.81
N ASN A 3 18.84 -0.07 -9.71
CA ASN A 3 19.22 0.86 -10.77
C ASN A 3 19.74 2.21 -10.25
N THR A 4 19.20 2.69 -9.13
CA THR A 4 19.66 3.94 -8.48
C THR A 4 21.06 3.78 -7.89
N ILE A 5 21.34 2.61 -7.30
CA ILE A 5 22.67 2.31 -6.75
C ILE A 5 23.71 2.16 -7.88
N ILE A 6 23.36 1.48 -8.97
CA ILE A 6 24.23 1.35 -10.14
C ILE A 6 24.52 2.73 -10.74
N PHE A 7 23.49 3.55 -10.96
CA PHE A 7 23.65 4.90 -11.46
C PHE A 7 24.52 5.77 -10.54
N ALA A 8 24.28 5.72 -9.23
CA ALA A 8 25.09 6.45 -8.25
C ALA A 8 26.56 5.98 -8.27
N HIS A 9 26.79 4.67 -8.38
CA HIS A 9 28.12 4.11 -8.45
C HIS A 9 28.88 4.55 -9.72
N GLU A 10 28.22 4.52 -10.89
CA GLU A 10 28.80 4.99 -12.14
C GLU A 10 29.07 6.51 -12.13
N TYR A 11 28.14 7.29 -11.60
CA TYR A 11 28.30 8.75 -11.44
C TYR A 11 29.46 9.13 -10.54
N LEU A 12 29.63 8.42 -9.42
CA LEU A 12 30.72 8.66 -8.47
C LEU A 12 32.09 8.23 -8.99
N LYS A 13 32.16 7.23 -9.88
CA LYS A 13 33.43 6.85 -10.54
C LYS A 13 34.03 7.95 -11.42
N GLN A 14 33.21 8.90 -11.87
CA GLN A 14 33.62 9.98 -12.79
C GLN A 14 33.96 11.30 -12.06
N LYS A 15 33.85 11.35 -10.72
CA LYS A 15 34.10 12.56 -9.91
C LYS A 15 35.16 12.31 -8.85
N GLU A 16 35.83 13.40 -8.45
CA GLU A 16 36.74 13.40 -7.31
C GLU A 16 35.94 13.12 -6.02
N ILE A 17 36.01 11.87 -5.56
CA ILE A 17 35.25 11.38 -4.40
C ILE A 17 35.63 12.14 -3.13
N ASP A 18 36.89 12.54 -3.02
CA ASP A 18 37.41 13.27 -1.85
C ASP A 18 36.75 14.65 -1.69
N ASP A 19 36.52 15.37 -2.79
CA ASP A 19 35.84 16.67 -2.77
C ASP A 19 34.37 16.54 -2.41
N LEU A 20 33.70 15.51 -2.94
CA LEU A 20 32.32 15.20 -2.57
C LEU A 20 32.19 14.80 -1.11
N PHE A 21 33.12 13.97 -0.60
CA PHE A 21 33.15 13.56 0.81
C PHE A 21 33.39 14.77 1.73
N ALA A 22 34.36 15.62 1.39
CA ALA A 22 34.64 16.84 2.14
C ALA A 22 33.42 17.78 2.13
N TYR A 23 32.73 17.94 0.99
CA TYR A 23 31.50 18.71 0.90
C TYR A 23 30.39 18.16 1.78
N LEU A 24 30.16 16.85 1.76
CA LEU A 24 29.15 16.19 2.60
C LEU A 24 29.45 16.38 4.10
N CYS A 25 30.69 16.16 4.51
CA CYS A 25 31.09 16.33 5.92
C CYS A 25 30.93 17.77 6.43
N ASN A 26 31.15 18.76 5.58
CA ASN A 26 31.10 20.16 5.98
C ASN A 26 29.72 20.83 5.83
N ASN A 27 28.85 20.31 4.95
CA ASN A 27 27.62 20.98 4.57
C ASN A 27 26.35 20.15 4.81
N VAL A 28 26.46 18.86 5.12
CA VAL A 28 25.31 18.00 5.37
C VAL A 28 25.24 17.62 6.84
N MET A 29 24.12 17.98 7.47
CA MET A 29 23.81 17.58 8.84
C MET A 29 22.89 16.37 8.81
N LEU A 30 23.34 15.27 9.44
CA LEU A 30 22.54 14.07 9.62
C LEU A 30 22.03 14.03 11.05
N ILE A 31 20.72 13.83 11.21
CA ILE A 31 20.09 13.61 12.51
C ILE A 31 19.83 12.11 12.62
N TYR A 32 20.51 11.45 13.55
CA TYR A 32 20.27 10.06 13.90
C TYR A 32 19.32 10.02 15.09
N VAL A 33 18.19 9.36 14.90
CA VAL A 33 17.20 9.15 15.98
C VAL A 33 16.97 7.66 16.13
N ALA A 34 17.24 7.15 17.33
CA ALA A 34 16.94 5.77 17.71
C ALA A 34 15.80 5.75 18.71
N THR A 35 14.89 4.79 18.58
CA THR A 35 13.80 4.54 19.51
C THR A 35 13.84 3.08 19.93
N GLU A 36 13.49 2.79 21.18
CA GLU A 36 13.48 1.43 21.72
C GLU A 36 12.17 0.69 21.43
N ASN A 37 11.13 1.41 20.99
CA ASN A 37 9.86 0.80 20.67
C ASN A 37 9.32 1.29 19.30
N LEU A 38 8.59 0.40 18.63
CA LEU A 38 8.05 0.62 17.29
C LEU A 38 7.02 1.75 17.25
N ASP A 39 6.20 1.91 18.30
CA ASP A 39 5.15 2.93 18.35
C ASP A 39 5.73 4.35 18.41
N ASP A 40 6.83 4.53 19.14
CA ASP A 40 7.52 5.82 19.23
C ASP A 40 8.32 6.09 17.95
N ALA A 41 8.90 5.06 17.33
CA ALA A 41 9.49 5.16 16.00
C ALA A 41 8.46 5.63 14.97
N PHE A 42 7.27 5.07 15.03
CA PHE A 42 6.16 5.40 14.13
C PHE A 42 5.67 6.83 14.32
N LYS A 43 5.46 7.27 15.57
CA LYS A 43 5.07 8.65 15.90
C LYS A 43 6.11 9.65 15.42
N LEU A 44 7.38 9.37 15.70
CA LEU A 44 8.49 10.23 15.31
C LEU A 44 8.63 10.32 13.79
N PHE A 45 8.52 9.18 13.09
CA PHE A 45 8.56 9.10 11.64
C PHE A 45 7.42 9.89 11.01
N THR A 46 6.21 9.80 11.56
CA THR A 46 5.04 10.56 11.11
C THR A 46 5.24 12.07 11.29
N VAL A 47 5.82 12.50 12.42
CA VAL A 47 6.12 13.91 12.71
C VAL A 47 7.23 14.47 11.80
N LEU A 48 8.28 13.69 11.56
CA LEU A 48 9.39 14.11 10.70
C LEU A 48 8.99 14.16 9.23
N ASN A 49 8.17 13.24 8.76
CA ASN A 49 7.67 13.21 7.38
C ASN A 49 6.60 14.29 7.08
N ASN A 50 6.07 14.95 8.09
CA ASN A 50 5.15 16.07 7.87
C ASN A 50 5.79 17.28 7.16
N ARG A 51 7.12 17.27 6.98
CA ARG A 51 7.91 18.28 6.24
C ARG A 51 8.46 17.79 4.90
N GLY A 52 8.21 16.52 4.52
CA GLY A 52 8.67 15.89 3.27
C GLY A 52 7.53 15.25 2.47
N ILE A 53 7.83 14.17 1.75
CA ILE A 53 6.80 13.33 1.11
C ILE A 53 5.99 12.68 2.23
N LYS A 54 4.70 13.01 2.31
CA LYS A 54 3.81 12.43 3.32
C LYS A 54 3.81 10.90 3.18
N LEU A 55 3.99 10.22 4.30
CA LEU A 55 3.81 8.78 4.36
C LEU A 55 2.38 8.43 3.92
N ARG A 56 2.25 7.57 2.92
CA ARG A 56 0.93 7.12 2.45
C ARG A 56 0.31 6.18 3.47
N ASN A 57 -1.02 6.13 3.50
CA ASN A 57 -1.74 5.19 4.36
C ASN A 57 -1.31 3.74 4.10
N ALA A 58 -1.03 3.42 2.84
CA ALA A 58 -0.53 2.12 2.41
C ALA A 58 0.80 1.74 3.08
N ASP A 59 1.75 2.69 3.22
CA ASP A 59 3.06 2.43 3.85
C ASP A 59 2.89 2.12 5.35
N ILE A 60 1.97 2.83 6.01
CA ILE A 60 1.66 2.62 7.42
C ILE A 60 1.01 1.26 7.64
N LEU A 61 -0.01 0.91 6.84
CA LEU A 61 -0.68 -0.39 6.90
C LEU A 61 0.29 -1.55 6.61
N LYS A 62 1.19 -1.38 5.63
CA LYS A 62 2.26 -2.34 5.34
C LYS A 62 3.13 -2.62 6.56
N ALA A 63 3.70 -1.56 7.14
CA ALA A 63 4.64 -1.68 8.24
C ALA A 63 3.98 -2.29 9.49
N ASP A 64 2.77 -1.82 9.83
CA ASP A 64 2.00 -2.33 10.95
C ASP A 64 1.70 -3.83 10.79
N ASN A 65 1.20 -4.25 9.62
CA ASN A 65 0.88 -5.66 9.38
C ASN A 65 2.11 -6.56 9.26
N LEU A 66 3.24 -6.08 8.71
CA LEU A 66 4.51 -6.84 8.67
C LEU A 66 5.03 -7.15 10.08
N SER A 67 4.77 -6.30 11.06
CA SER A 67 5.19 -6.54 12.45
C SER A 67 4.53 -7.80 13.08
N PHE A 68 3.40 -8.26 12.53
CA PHE A 68 2.70 -9.48 12.96
C PHE A 68 3.13 -10.74 12.17
N ILE A 69 4.07 -10.62 11.25
CA ILE A 69 4.58 -11.72 10.43
C ILE A 69 5.95 -12.17 10.95
N PRO A 70 6.21 -13.49 11.06
CA PRO A 70 7.52 -14.00 11.41
C PRO A 70 8.63 -13.44 10.50
N GLU A 71 9.78 -13.11 11.08
CA GLU A 71 10.90 -12.43 10.41
C GLU A 71 11.33 -13.10 9.09
N ASN A 72 11.34 -14.43 9.11
CA ASN A 72 11.71 -15.25 7.93
C ASN A 72 10.71 -15.15 6.77
N LEU A 73 9.47 -14.71 7.00
CA LEU A 73 8.41 -14.55 5.99
C LEU A 73 8.15 -13.08 5.59
N GLN A 74 8.65 -12.12 6.37
CA GLN A 74 8.39 -10.68 6.13
C GLN A 74 8.78 -10.24 4.72
N ASN A 75 9.91 -10.73 4.19
CA ASN A 75 10.36 -10.39 2.84
C ASN A 75 9.41 -10.90 1.75
N GLU A 76 8.78 -12.06 1.95
CA GLU A 76 7.80 -12.60 1.00
C GLU A 76 6.54 -11.72 0.96
N PHE A 77 5.99 -11.41 2.13
CA PHE A 77 4.79 -10.57 2.22
C PHE A 77 5.06 -9.12 1.81
N ALA A 78 6.26 -8.59 2.09
CA ALA A 78 6.65 -7.27 1.59
C ALA A 78 6.67 -7.21 0.06
N LYS A 79 7.17 -8.25 -0.62
CA LYS A 79 7.15 -8.35 -2.09
C LYS A 79 5.73 -8.44 -2.64
N LYS A 80 4.87 -9.30 -2.06
CA LYS A 80 3.45 -9.37 -2.44
C LYS A 80 2.78 -8.00 -2.35
N TRP A 81 3.02 -7.25 -1.28
CA TRP A 81 2.50 -5.89 -1.15
C TRP A 81 3.02 -4.95 -2.23
N GLU A 82 4.32 -4.98 -2.51
CA GLU A 82 4.95 -4.16 -3.56
C GLU A 82 4.40 -4.47 -4.96
N GLU A 83 4.04 -5.72 -5.24
CA GLU A 83 3.37 -6.11 -6.48
C GLU A 83 1.97 -5.52 -6.57
N VAL A 84 1.19 -5.56 -5.49
CA VAL A 84 -0.14 -4.93 -5.43
C VAL A 84 -0.03 -3.42 -5.57
N GLU A 85 0.89 -2.81 -4.83
CA GLU A 85 1.14 -1.37 -4.90
C GLU A 85 1.58 -0.92 -6.29
N SER A 86 2.47 -1.69 -6.94
CA SER A 86 2.92 -1.42 -8.32
C SER A 86 1.77 -1.50 -9.33
N TYR A 87 0.83 -2.42 -9.12
CA TYR A 87 -0.34 -2.57 -9.98
C TYR A 87 -1.28 -1.35 -9.90
N PHE A 88 -1.58 -0.87 -8.69
CA PHE A 88 -2.50 0.26 -8.50
C PHE A 88 -1.84 1.64 -8.59
N GLY A 89 -0.53 1.74 -8.34
CA GLY A 89 0.20 3.01 -8.35
C GLY A 89 -0.39 4.04 -7.40
N GLU A 90 -0.78 5.19 -7.93
CA GLU A 90 -1.39 6.29 -7.14
C GLU A 90 -2.79 5.95 -6.61
N ASP A 91 -3.51 5.03 -7.22
CA ASP A 91 -4.85 4.60 -6.81
C ASP A 91 -4.83 3.55 -5.69
N PHE A 92 -3.67 3.20 -5.12
CA PHE A 92 -3.58 2.14 -4.13
C PHE A 92 -4.35 2.47 -2.82
N ASP A 93 -4.24 3.68 -2.29
CA ASP A 93 -5.03 4.12 -1.13
C ASP A 93 -6.54 4.07 -1.40
N LYS A 94 -6.94 4.32 -2.65
CA LYS A 94 -8.33 4.20 -3.10
C LYS A 94 -8.81 2.75 -3.12
N PHE A 95 -7.98 1.85 -3.63
CA PHE A 95 -8.26 0.41 -3.56
C PHE A 95 -8.40 -0.06 -2.11
N LEU A 96 -7.51 0.36 -1.19
CA LEU A 96 -7.63 0.06 0.23
C LEU A 96 -8.95 0.62 0.83
N SER A 97 -9.43 1.77 0.37
CA SER A 97 -10.73 2.32 0.77
C SER A 97 -11.91 1.45 0.29
N HIS A 98 -11.79 0.82 -0.89
CA HIS A 98 -12.78 -0.17 -1.34
C HIS A 98 -12.78 -1.41 -0.42
N LEU A 99 -11.61 -1.92 -0.04
CA LEU A 99 -11.51 -3.04 0.92
C LEU A 99 -12.12 -2.69 2.28
N GLN A 100 -11.85 -1.48 2.79
CA GLN A 100 -12.48 -0.98 4.01
C GLN A 100 -14.00 -1.02 3.87
N SER A 101 -14.55 -0.51 2.78
CA SER A 101 -16.01 -0.49 2.52
C SER A 101 -16.60 -1.90 2.45
N ILE A 102 -15.89 -2.86 1.85
CA ILE A 102 -16.30 -4.28 1.76
C ILE A 102 -16.37 -4.91 3.16
N LEU A 103 -15.38 -4.62 4.01
CA LEU A 103 -15.27 -5.22 5.35
C LEU A 103 -16.21 -4.58 6.37
N VAL A 104 -16.32 -3.24 6.34
CA VAL A 104 -17.14 -2.49 7.31
C VAL A 104 -18.61 -2.49 6.93
N LYS A 105 -18.93 -2.41 5.62
CA LYS A 105 -20.28 -2.31 5.05
C LYS A 105 -21.05 -1.05 5.48
N GLU A 106 -20.33 -0.03 5.90
CA GLU A 106 -20.86 1.26 6.29
C GLU A 106 -20.01 2.36 5.65
N LYS A 107 -20.56 3.56 5.60
CA LYS A 107 -19.81 4.73 5.11
C LYS A 107 -18.68 5.05 6.09
N ALA A 108 -17.47 5.19 5.57
CA ALA A 108 -16.31 5.63 6.35
C ALA A 108 -16.59 6.98 7.06
N ARG A 109 -16.26 7.06 8.34
CA ARG A 109 -16.40 8.25 9.19
C ARG A 109 -15.08 8.74 9.74
N LEU A 110 -14.06 7.90 9.65
CA LEU A 110 -12.72 8.14 10.18
C LEU A 110 -11.70 8.20 9.04
N SER A 111 -10.45 8.47 9.37
CA SER A 111 -9.35 8.30 8.41
C SER A 111 -9.21 6.83 8.00
N LEU A 112 -8.63 6.55 6.84
CA LEU A 112 -8.46 5.18 6.35
C LEU A 112 -7.76 4.29 7.39
N LEU A 113 -6.71 4.78 8.02
CA LEU A 113 -5.96 4.06 9.06
C LEU A 113 -6.81 3.79 10.30
N ASP A 114 -7.54 4.81 10.78
CA ASP A 114 -8.44 4.65 11.93
C ASP A 114 -9.59 3.68 11.65
N GLU A 115 -10.11 3.65 10.40
CA GLU A 115 -11.13 2.68 9.99
C GLU A 115 -10.57 1.25 10.03
N PHE A 116 -9.37 1.03 9.50
CA PHE A 116 -8.73 -0.28 9.57
C PHE A 116 -8.47 -0.69 11.02
N GLU A 117 -7.90 0.20 11.84
CA GLU A 117 -7.58 -0.13 13.23
C GLU A 117 -8.83 -0.40 14.07
N LYS A 118 -9.79 0.54 14.09
CA LYS A 118 -10.94 0.50 15.01
C LYS A 118 -12.06 -0.40 14.54
N ASN A 119 -12.37 -0.37 13.23
CA ASN A 119 -13.58 -0.98 12.67
C ASN A 119 -13.31 -2.32 11.94
N ILE A 120 -12.05 -2.72 11.81
CA ILE A 120 -11.65 -3.97 11.16
C ILE A 120 -10.81 -4.82 12.09
N PHE A 121 -9.61 -4.38 12.46
CA PHE A 121 -8.67 -5.18 13.26
C PHE A 121 -9.12 -5.33 14.71
N THR A 122 -9.46 -4.24 15.41
CA THR A 122 -9.87 -4.28 16.84
C THR A 122 -11.16 -5.07 17.02
N ILE A 123 -12.10 -5.01 16.08
CA ILE A 123 -13.35 -5.79 16.13
C ILE A 123 -13.14 -7.25 15.70
N GLY A 124 -11.98 -7.59 15.15
CA GLY A 124 -11.63 -8.93 14.73
C GLY A 124 -12.32 -9.39 13.44
N LYS A 125 -12.68 -8.47 12.53
CA LYS A 125 -13.22 -8.85 11.21
C LYS A 125 -12.18 -9.53 10.34
N ILE A 126 -10.91 -9.17 10.52
CA ILE A 126 -9.73 -9.80 9.94
C ILE A 126 -8.56 -9.60 10.89
N LYS A 127 -7.63 -10.53 10.93
CA LYS A 127 -6.42 -10.42 11.75
C LYS A 127 -5.33 -9.66 11.02
N LYS A 128 -4.52 -8.89 11.78
CA LYS A 128 -3.29 -8.29 11.26
C LYS A 128 -2.31 -9.38 10.79
N GLY A 129 -1.44 -9.03 9.88
CA GLY A 129 -0.42 -9.91 9.35
C GLY A 129 -0.91 -10.71 8.13
N GLU A 130 -0.65 -12.01 8.11
CA GLU A 130 -0.86 -12.87 6.94
C GLU A 130 -2.29 -12.82 6.37
N GLU A 131 -3.30 -12.84 7.23
CA GLU A 131 -4.69 -12.83 6.80
C GLU A 131 -5.04 -11.53 6.04
N PHE A 132 -4.54 -10.40 6.50
CA PHE A 132 -4.72 -9.12 5.83
C PHE A 132 -3.98 -9.06 4.48
N PHE A 133 -2.72 -9.50 4.42
CA PHE A 133 -1.98 -9.52 3.15
C PHE A 133 -2.64 -10.43 2.12
N ASN A 134 -3.10 -11.62 2.54
CA ASN A 134 -3.80 -12.55 1.66
C ASN A 134 -5.13 -11.98 1.17
N LEU A 135 -5.85 -11.24 2.01
CA LEU A 135 -7.06 -10.54 1.59
C LEU A 135 -6.78 -9.47 0.53
N VAL A 136 -5.75 -8.66 0.73
CA VAL A 136 -5.33 -7.61 -0.21
C VAL A 136 -4.97 -8.22 -1.57
N ASP A 137 -4.20 -9.31 -1.58
CA ASP A 137 -3.78 -10.03 -2.79
C ASP A 137 -4.96 -10.68 -3.52
N ASN A 138 -5.88 -11.33 -2.78
CA ASN A 138 -7.09 -11.91 -3.36
C ASN A 138 -7.96 -10.85 -4.05
N TYR A 139 -8.19 -9.71 -3.39
CA TYR A 139 -9.01 -8.64 -3.99
C TYR A 139 -8.28 -7.91 -5.13
N LYS A 140 -6.94 -7.84 -5.12
CA LYS A 140 -6.16 -7.40 -6.29
C LYS A 140 -6.40 -8.32 -7.47
N SER A 141 -6.33 -9.62 -7.26
CA SER A 141 -6.56 -10.62 -8.31
C SER A 141 -7.99 -10.55 -8.87
N ASN A 142 -8.99 -10.36 -8.00
CA ASN A 142 -10.38 -10.15 -8.40
C ASN A 142 -10.55 -8.85 -9.23
N TYR A 143 -9.86 -7.78 -8.84
CA TYR A 143 -9.88 -6.51 -9.55
C TYR A 143 -9.26 -6.65 -10.95
N GLU A 144 -8.08 -7.24 -11.04
CA GLU A 144 -7.37 -7.51 -12.30
C GLU A 144 -8.22 -8.36 -13.25
N PHE A 145 -8.87 -9.42 -12.73
CA PHE A 145 -9.76 -10.22 -13.54
C PHE A 145 -10.93 -9.40 -14.11
N LEU A 146 -11.64 -8.66 -13.28
CA LEU A 146 -12.83 -7.92 -13.69
C LEU A 146 -12.52 -6.78 -14.66
N PHE A 147 -11.44 -6.07 -14.46
CA PHE A 147 -11.17 -4.84 -15.19
C PHE A 147 -10.19 -4.99 -16.34
N ASP A 148 -9.30 -5.99 -16.29
CA ASP A 148 -8.27 -6.18 -17.31
C ASP A 148 -8.46 -7.48 -18.09
N ASN A 149 -8.90 -8.56 -17.43
CA ASN A 149 -8.85 -9.92 -18.00
C ASN A 149 -10.22 -10.52 -18.36
N ILE A 150 -11.33 -9.80 -18.11
CA ILE A 150 -12.66 -10.37 -18.40
C ILE A 150 -12.87 -10.56 -19.90
N GLN A 151 -13.28 -11.77 -20.29
CA GLN A 151 -13.47 -12.15 -21.70
C GLN A 151 -14.90 -11.91 -22.21
N ASP A 152 -15.88 -11.86 -21.31
CA ASP A 152 -17.27 -11.60 -21.69
C ASP A 152 -17.44 -10.16 -22.18
N LYS A 153 -17.72 -10.02 -23.49
CA LYS A 153 -17.88 -8.71 -24.14
C LYS A 153 -19.03 -7.86 -23.55
N LYS A 154 -20.12 -8.52 -23.09
CA LYS A 154 -21.26 -7.79 -22.52
C LYS A 154 -20.88 -7.21 -21.17
N VAL A 155 -20.24 -8.01 -20.32
CA VAL A 155 -19.77 -7.56 -19.00
C VAL A 155 -18.70 -6.48 -19.17
N LYS A 156 -17.73 -6.67 -20.06
CA LYS A 156 -16.69 -5.68 -20.37
C LYS A 156 -17.29 -4.34 -20.80
N ASN A 157 -18.27 -4.37 -21.70
CA ASN A 157 -18.96 -3.14 -22.15
C ASN A 157 -19.73 -2.46 -21.01
N LEU A 158 -20.42 -3.22 -20.17
CA LEU A 158 -21.12 -2.69 -19.00
C LEU A 158 -20.15 -2.02 -18.01
N LEU A 159 -19.04 -2.67 -17.69
CA LEU A 159 -18.00 -2.11 -16.82
C LEU A 159 -17.39 -0.84 -17.40
N THR A 160 -17.17 -0.81 -18.73
CA THR A 160 -16.70 0.39 -19.43
C THR A 160 -17.71 1.52 -19.33
N LEU A 161 -18.99 1.23 -19.55
CA LEU A 161 -20.06 2.25 -19.42
C LEU A 161 -20.17 2.76 -17.97
N MET A 162 -20.03 1.88 -16.97
CA MET A 162 -20.03 2.29 -15.56
C MET A 162 -18.84 3.20 -15.24
N ARG A 163 -17.63 2.86 -15.73
CA ARG A 163 -16.42 3.70 -15.52
C ARG A 163 -16.52 5.08 -16.18
N LEU A 164 -17.14 5.15 -17.35
CA LEU A 164 -17.29 6.41 -18.11
C LEU A 164 -18.53 7.22 -17.69
N GLY A 165 -19.60 6.54 -17.26
CA GLY A 165 -20.88 7.18 -16.97
C GLY A 165 -21.07 7.58 -15.51
N PHE A 166 -20.36 6.98 -14.58
CA PHE A 166 -20.45 7.37 -13.16
C PHE A 166 -19.27 8.24 -12.76
N GLU A 167 -19.54 9.36 -12.14
CA GLU A 167 -18.50 10.24 -11.57
C GLU A 167 -17.81 9.64 -10.34
N SER A 168 -18.44 8.63 -9.72
CA SER A 168 -17.96 7.95 -8.52
C SER A 168 -17.65 6.49 -8.80
N ASP A 169 -16.66 5.95 -8.11
CA ASP A 169 -16.24 4.57 -8.18
C ASP A 169 -16.71 3.71 -6.98
N ILE A 170 -17.64 4.22 -6.18
CA ILE A 170 -18.22 3.53 -5.01
C ILE A 170 -18.80 2.15 -5.39
N TRP A 171 -19.24 1.97 -6.62
CA TRP A 171 -19.74 0.70 -7.15
C TRP A 171 -18.67 -0.40 -7.26
N ASN A 172 -17.37 -0.07 -7.23
CA ASN A 172 -16.29 -1.06 -7.28
C ASN A 172 -16.33 -2.00 -6.05
N ALA A 173 -16.54 -1.46 -4.85
CA ALA A 173 -16.57 -2.25 -3.64
C ALA A 173 -17.67 -3.35 -3.64
N PRO A 174 -18.96 -3.05 -3.91
CA PRO A 174 -19.98 -4.10 -4.00
C PRO A 174 -19.76 -5.06 -5.17
N LEU A 175 -19.24 -4.59 -6.31
CA LEU A 175 -18.93 -5.46 -7.45
C LEU A 175 -17.83 -6.46 -7.11
N LEU A 176 -16.72 -5.99 -6.52
CA LEU A 176 -15.63 -6.85 -6.07
C LEU A 176 -16.10 -7.88 -5.05
N LYS A 177 -16.96 -7.46 -4.09
CA LYS A 177 -17.52 -8.37 -3.09
C LYS A 177 -18.47 -9.39 -3.70
N TYR A 178 -19.29 -8.98 -4.67
CA TYR A 178 -20.15 -9.90 -5.40
C TYR A 178 -19.33 -10.94 -6.15
N TYR A 179 -18.34 -10.49 -6.93
CA TYR A 179 -17.44 -11.39 -7.66
C TYR A 179 -16.70 -12.36 -6.74
N ASP A 180 -16.10 -11.87 -5.66
CA ASP A 180 -15.40 -12.69 -4.67
C ASP A 180 -16.28 -13.82 -4.10
N LYS A 181 -17.58 -13.54 -3.94
CA LYS A 181 -18.53 -14.52 -3.40
C LYS A 181 -18.96 -15.59 -4.40
N PHE A 182 -19.03 -15.27 -5.68
CA PHE A 182 -19.64 -16.11 -6.71
C PHE A 182 -18.68 -16.56 -7.81
N LYS A 183 -17.40 -16.24 -7.73
CA LYS A 183 -16.40 -16.56 -8.76
C LYS A 183 -16.17 -18.06 -8.98
N ASP A 184 -16.52 -18.88 -8.00
CA ASP A 184 -16.32 -20.33 -8.02
C ASP A 184 -17.63 -21.09 -8.34
N GLU A 185 -18.75 -20.40 -8.62
CA GLU A 185 -20.04 -20.96 -9.07
C GLU A 185 -20.15 -20.93 -10.60
#